data_ffe3617c12cde3dc4b092aa06cebd278
#
_entry.id   ffe3617c12cde3dc4b092aa06cebd278
#
_cell.length_a   1.000
_cell.length_b   1.000
_cell.length_c   1.000
_cell.angle_alpha   90.00
_cell.angle_beta   90.00
_cell.angle_gamma   90.00
#
_symmetry.space_group_name_H-M   'P 1'
#
loop_
_entity.id
_entity.type
_entity.pdbx_description
1 polymer ?
#
loop_
_entity_poly.entity_id
_entity_poly.type
_entity_poly.pdbx_seq_one_letter_code
_entity_poly.pdbx_strand_id
1 'polypeptide(L)'
;LIFADITWLEERKDQLEAVFITHAHEDHVGAIGHLYERLGMPKVYARAFTANIARGKLAEYGVGDNAVTVADKWPDQIKAGPFQIGFLPISHSIPESSALVIDSPEGRVIHTGDFKLDKEPLVGEAFDEDLWREVSANGVRALVCDSTNVFTGHPGRSESIVGPEITKLVNASTGMFVATTFASNVARVKTLADAGVAAGRSICLLGRAMRRMIEASIKTGVLSDFPSVVSPKMQRIFRVKT
;
A
#
# COMPACT_ATOMS: atom_id res chain seq x y z
N LEU A 1 -16.59 -3.28 15.10
CA LEU A 1 -16.01 -2.54 13.98
C LEU A 1 -16.75 -1.21 13.86
N ILE A 2 -15.99 -0.14 13.59
CA ILE A 2 -16.55 1.21 13.36
C ILE A 2 -16.22 1.56 11.93
N PHE A 3 -17.22 1.94 11.15
CA PHE A 3 -17.08 2.42 9.77
C PHE A 3 -17.56 3.87 9.68
N ALA A 4 -17.13 4.55 8.63
CA ALA A 4 -17.76 5.80 8.25
C ALA A 4 -19.25 5.57 7.93
N ASP A 5 -20.08 6.58 8.21
CA ASP A 5 -21.48 6.54 7.78
C ASP A 5 -21.54 6.72 6.25
N ILE A 6 -22.00 5.67 5.57
CA ILE A 6 -22.15 5.64 4.10
C ILE A 6 -23.60 5.75 3.65
N THR A 7 -24.54 6.08 4.53
CA THR A 7 -25.97 6.14 4.24
C THR A 7 -26.26 6.95 2.98
N TRP A 8 -25.59 8.09 2.82
CA TRP A 8 -25.75 8.94 1.64
C TRP A 8 -25.36 8.22 0.32
N LEU A 9 -24.32 7.39 0.34
CA LEU A 9 -23.91 6.58 -0.82
C LEU A 9 -24.86 5.41 -1.06
N GLU A 10 -25.35 4.75 0.02
CA GLU A 10 -26.31 3.65 -0.10
C GLU A 10 -27.61 4.08 -0.76
N GLU A 11 -28.12 5.25 -0.40
CA GLU A 11 -29.31 5.85 -1.01
C GLU A 11 -29.13 6.18 -2.50
N ARG A 12 -27.87 6.27 -2.97
CA ARG A 12 -27.48 6.64 -4.33
C ARG A 12 -26.61 5.60 -5.02
N LYS A 13 -26.65 4.35 -4.53
CA LYS A 13 -25.79 3.27 -5.04
C LYS A 13 -25.94 3.03 -6.56
N ASP A 14 -27.12 3.31 -7.11
CA ASP A 14 -27.38 3.19 -8.55
C ASP A 14 -26.69 4.30 -9.39
N GLN A 15 -26.18 5.36 -8.73
CA GLN A 15 -25.41 6.44 -9.34
C GLN A 15 -23.89 6.27 -9.11
N LEU A 16 -23.48 5.25 -8.36
CA LEU A 16 -22.08 4.97 -8.08
C LEU A 16 -21.44 4.25 -9.28
N GLU A 17 -20.63 4.95 -10.03
CA GLU A 17 -19.99 4.43 -11.24
C GLU A 17 -18.91 3.40 -10.93
N ALA A 18 -18.05 3.67 -9.94
CA ALA A 18 -16.96 2.79 -9.54
C ALA A 18 -16.34 3.21 -8.20
N VAL A 19 -15.50 2.35 -7.64
CA VAL A 19 -14.62 2.62 -6.50
C VAL A 19 -13.17 2.49 -6.96
N PHE A 20 -12.37 3.49 -6.64
CA PHE A 20 -10.93 3.53 -6.92
C PHE A 20 -10.17 3.53 -5.60
N ILE A 21 -9.28 2.54 -5.39
CA ILE A 21 -8.52 2.39 -4.13
C ILE A 21 -7.09 2.86 -4.39
N THR A 22 -6.68 3.93 -3.72
CA THR A 22 -5.37 4.57 -3.88
C THR A 22 -4.21 3.67 -3.44
N HIS A 23 -4.39 2.97 -2.32
CA HIS A 23 -3.37 2.07 -1.75
C HIS A 23 -3.97 1.09 -0.72
N ALA A 24 -3.17 0.13 -0.27
CA ALA A 24 -3.65 -1.01 0.51
C ALA A 24 -3.53 -0.85 2.04
N HIS A 25 -3.44 0.36 2.59
CA HIS A 25 -3.56 0.55 4.03
C HIS A 25 -4.96 0.23 4.52
N GLU A 26 -5.06 -0.20 5.77
CA GLU A 26 -6.31 -0.74 6.34
C GLU A 26 -7.44 0.29 6.40
N ASP A 27 -7.13 1.55 6.63
CA ASP A 27 -8.08 2.68 6.64
C ASP A 27 -8.58 3.07 5.24
N HIS A 28 -7.92 2.60 4.16
CA HIS A 28 -8.34 2.82 2.77
C HIS A 28 -9.01 1.59 2.15
N VAL A 29 -8.49 0.38 2.41
CA VAL A 29 -9.01 -0.86 1.80
C VAL A 29 -9.78 -1.74 2.76
N GLY A 30 -9.65 -1.51 4.08
CA GLY A 30 -10.12 -2.44 5.10
C GLY A 30 -11.61 -2.70 5.11
N ALA A 31 -12.40 -1.66 4.83
CA ALA A 31 -13.85 -1.74 4.87
C ALA A 31 -14.49 -2.34 3.60
N ILE A 32 -13.72 -2.57 2.51
CA ILE A 32 -14.30 -2.95 1.21
C ILE A 32 -15.19 -4.19 1.29
N GLY A 33 -14.78 -5.23 2.02
CA GLY A 33 -15.58 -6.44 2.17
C GLY A 33 -16.91 -6.21 2.90
N HIS A 34 -16.92 -5.31 3.90
CA HIS A 34 -18.12 -4.98 4.66
C HIS A 34 -19.11 -4.09 3.88
N LEU A 35 -18.60 -3.24 3.01
CA LEU A 35 -19.38 -2.20 2.35
C LEU A 35 -19.79 -2.56 0.92
N TYR A 36 -19.17 -3.55 0.31
CA TYR A 36 -19.30 -3.87 -1.11
C TYR A 36 -20.75 -4.10 -1.55
N GLU A 37 -21.50 -4.96 -0.83
CA GLU A 37 -22.91 -5.22 -1.13
C GLU A 37 -23.79 -3.99 -0.86
N ARG A 38 -23.52 -3.28 0.24
CA ARG A 38 -24.26 -2.07 0.61
C ARG A 38 -24.13 -0.97 -0.45
N LEU A 39 -22.96 -0.88 -1.09
CA LEU A 39 -22.69 0.04 -2.19
C LEU A 39 -23.24 -0.43 -3.56
N GLY A 40 -23.97 -1.56 -3.62
CA GLY A 40 -24.54 -2.08 -4.85
C GLY A 40 -23.56 -2.88 -5.71
N MET A 41 -22.48 -3.41 -5.11
CA MET A 41 -21.45 -4.20 -5.79
C MET A 41 -20.80 -3.45 -6.97
N PRO A 42 -20.29 -2.24 -6.77
CA PRO A 42 -19.70 -1.43 -7.83
C PRO A 42 -18.45 -2.07 -8.42
N LYS A 43 -18.04 -1.64 -9.61
CA LYS A 43 -16.71 -1.95 -10.12
C LYS A 43 -15.65 -1.36 -9.21
N VAL A 44 -14.64 -2.17 -8.87
CA VAL A 44 -13.51 -1.72 -8.03
C VAL A 44 -12.24 -1.74 -8.86
N TYR A 45 -11.48 -0.66 -8.80
CA TYR A 45 -10.21 -0.53 -9.50
C TYR A 45 -9.09 -0.22 -8.51
N ALA A 46 -7.94 -0.88 -8.69
CA ALA A 46 -6.75 -0.65 -7.90
C ALA A 46 -5.50 -1.11 -8.65
N ARG A 47 -4.32 -0.61 -8.27
CA ARG A 47 -3.04 -1.14 -8.74
C ARG A 47 -2.86 -2.59 -8.25
N ALA A 48 -1.97 -3.34 -8.88
CA ALA A 48 -1.85 -4.79 -8.72
C ALA A 48 -1.71 -5.27 -7.28
N PHE A 49 -0.82 -4.65 -6.49
CA PHE A 49 -0.64 -4.99 -5.08
C PHE A 49 -1.91 -4.70 -4.27
N THR A 50 -2.48 -3.52 -4.42
CA THR A 50 -3.71 -3.10 -3.74
C THR A 50 -4.90 -3.99 -4.15
N ALA A 51 -5.02 -4.34 -5.43
CA ALA A 51 -6.05 -5.25 -5.92
C ALA A 51 -5.93 -6.65 -5.31
N ASN A 52 -4.70 -7.16 -5.12
CA ASN A 52 -4.49 -8.45 -4.47
C ASN A 52 -4.99 -8.43 -3.01
N ILE A 53 -4.71 -7.36 -2.27
CA ILE A 53 -5.19 -7.20 -0.89
C ILE A 53 -6.72 -7.04 -0.85
N ALA A 54 -7.29 -6.21 -1.72
CA ALA A 54 -8.74 -5.98 -1.82
C ALA A 54 -9.50 -7.28 -2.14
N ARG A 55 -9.01 -8.08 -3.10
CA ARG A 55 -9.57 -9.41 -3.43
C ARG A 55 -9.58 -10.33 -2.21
N GLY A 56 -8.47 -10.37 -1.45
CA GLY A 56 -8.41 -11.16 -0.22
C GLY A 56 -9.46 -10.77 0.82
N LYS A 57 -9.75 -9.46 0.94
CA LYS A 57 -10.81 -8.96 1.84
C LYS A 57 -12.21 -9.28 1.33
N LEU A 58 -12.45 -9.12 0.04
CA LEU A 58 -13.73 -9.46 -0.60
C LEU A 58 -14.02 -10.97 -0.53
N ALA A 59 -13.00 -11.81 -0.70
CA ALA A 59 -13.14 -13.25 -0.59
C ALA A 59 -13.62 -13.73 0.80
N GLU A 60 -13.30 -12.99 1.87
CA GLU A 60 -13.81 -13.27 3.21
C GLU A 60 -15.35 -13.10 3.29
N TYR A 61 -15.95 -12.43 2.31
CA TYR A 61 -17.41 -12.23 2.16
C TYR A 61 -18.00 -13.01 0.98
N GLY A 62 -17.25 -13.97 0.41
CA GLY A 62 -17.72 -14.80 -0.69
C GLY A 62 -17.72 -14.12 -2.06
N VAL A 63 -17.09 -12.94 -2.18
CA VAL A 63 -17.00 -12.20 -3.44
C VAL A 63 -15.81 -12.70 -4.25
N GLY A 64 -16.03 -12.98 -5.53
CA GLY A 64 -14.98 -13.48 -6.44
C GLY A 64 -13.97 -12.43 -6.87
N ASP A 65 -12.80 -12.87 -7.33
CA ASP A 65 -11.66 -12.03 -7.73
C ASP A 65 -11.98 -11.04 -8.85
N ASN A 66 -12.98 -11.32 -9.68
CA ASN A 66 -13.45 -10.49 -10.80
C ASN A 66 -14.10 -9.16 -10.34
N ALA A 67 -14.43 -9.03 -9.05
CA ALA A 67 -14.95 -7.79 -8.50
C ALA A 67 -13.92 -6.65 -8.53
N VAL A 68 -12.62 -6.97 -8.53
CA VAL A 68 -11.54 -5.98 -8.56
C VAL A 68 -10.76 -6.10 -9.86
N THR A 69 -10.75 -5.04 -10.63
CA THR A 69 -9.95 -4.91 -11.85
C THR A 69 -8.62 -4.27 -11.52
N VAL A 70 -7.53 -4.89 -12.00
CA VAL A 70 -6.21 -4.29 -11.90
C VAL A 70 -6.11 -3.15 -12.91
N ALA A 71 -5.68 -2.00 -12.42
CA ALA A 71 -5.42 -0.80 -13.21
C ALA A 71 -3.93 -0.61 -13.45
N ASP A 72 -3.57 -0.16 -14.62
CA ASP A 72 -2.22 0.31 -14.91
C ASP A 72 -2.00 1.72 -14.38
N LYS A 73 -0.74 2.13 -14.27
CA LYS A 73 -0.38 3.48 -13.84
C LYS A 73 -0.61 4.50 -14.96
N TRP A 74 -0.67 5.76 -14.57
CA TRP A 74 -0.63 6.86 -15.51
C TRP A 74 0.46 6.64 -16.59
N PRO A 75 0.19 6.92 -17.91
CA PRO A 75 -0.93 7.72 -18.41
C PRO A 75 -2.24 6.95 -18.69
N ASP A 76 -2.33 5.66 -18.38
CA ASP A 76 -3.55 4.90 -18.60
C ASP A 76 -4.68 5.45 -17.72
N GLN A 77 -5.87 5.55 -18.31
CA GLN A 77 -7.06 6.07 -17.67
C GLN A 77 -8.25 5.14 -17.85
N ILE A 78 -9.09 5.11 -16.85
CA ILE A 78 -10.31 4.31 -16.78
C ILE A 78 -11.50 5.25 -16.87
N LYS A 79 -12.41 4.96 -17.78
CA LYS A 79 -13.68 5.67 -17.88
C LYS A 79 -14.67 5.16 -16.84
N ALA A 80 -15.19 6.07 -16.02
CA ALA A 80 -16.26 5.83 -15.06
C ALA A 80 -17.29 6.96 -15.16
N GLY A 81 -18.43 6.68 -15.81
CA GLY A 81 -19.43 7.70 -16.13
C GLY A 81 -18.84 8.86 -16.95
N PRO A 82 -18.95 10.11 -16.45
CA PRO A 82 -18.38 11.29 -17.12
C PRO A 82 -16.87 11.49 -16.83
N PHE A 83 -16.28 10.66 -16.00
CA PHE A 83 -14.90 10.82 -15.52
C PHE A 83 -13.92 9.95 -16.29
N GLN A 84 -12.67 10.44 -16.42
CA GLN A 84 -11.50 9.65 -16.81
C GLN A 84 -10.54 9.65 -15.61
N ILE A 85 -10.17 8.47 -15.12
CA ILE A 85 -9.42 8.37 -13.85
C ILE A 85 -8.14 7.57 -14.08
N GLY A 86 -6.99 8.18 -13.78
CA GLY A 86 -5.68 7.57 -13.86
C GLY A 86 -5.02 7.43 -12.49
N PHE A 87 -4.23 6.38 -12.32
CA PHE A 87 -3.43 6.14 -11.12
C PHE A 87 -2.03 6.75 -11.30
N LEU A 88 -1.80 7.91 -10.70
CA LEU A 88 -0.51 8.61 -10.75
C LEU A 88 0.38 8.11 -9.60
N PRO A 89 1.53 7.49 -9.91
CA PRO A 89 2.42 6.97 -8.88
C PRO A 89 2.85 8.04 -7.87
N ILE A 90 2.82 7.66 -6.60
CA ILE A 90 3.36 8.46 -5.50
C ILE A 90 3.95 7.53 -4.45
N SER A 91 5.09 7.89 -3.87
CA SER A 91 5.68 7.07 -2.81
C SER A 91 4.91 7.17 -1.50
N HIS A 92 4.89 6.08 -0.76
CA HIS A 92 4.31 5.98 0.57
C HIS A 92 4.99 4.82 1.33
N SER A 93 4.56 4.54 2.58
CA SER A 93 5.08 3.42 3.37
C SER A 93 4.56 2.05 2.94
N ILE A 94 3.73 1.98 1.91
CA ILE A 94 3.20 0.77 1.30
C ILE A 94 3.42 0.80 -0.22
N PRO A 95 3.67 -0.35 -0.87
CA PRO A 95 3.94 -0.38 -2.30
C PRO A 95 2.75 0.06 -3.16
N GLU A 96 3.07 0.54 -4.37
CA GLU A 96 2.10 0.94 -5.41
C GLU A 96 1.05 1.97 -4.95
N SER A 97 1.38 2.81 -3.96
CA SER A 97 0.52 3.94 -3.61
C SER A 97 0.37 4.87 -4.81
N SER A 98 -0.83 5.35 -5.03
CA SER A 98 -1.15 6.20 -6.17
C SER A 98 -2.08 7.34 -5.78
N ALA A 99 -1.79 8.52 -6.30
CA ALA A 99 -2.79 9.56 -6.39
C ALA A 99 -3.76 9.24 -7.54
N LEU A 100 -4.96 9.80 -7.48
CA LEU A 100 -5.94 9.71 -8.56
C LEU A 100 -5.99 11.03 -9.33
N VAL A 101 -5.74 10.96 -10.63
CA VAL A 101 -5.99 12.05 -11.56
C VAL A 101 -7.40 11.86 -12.10
N ILE A 102 -8.29 12.77 -11.79
CA ILE A 102 -9.71 12.68 -12.09
C ILE A 102 -10.03 13.81 -13.08
N ASP A 103 -10.16 13.45 -14.36
CA ASP A 103 -10.60 14.36 -15.39
C ASP A 103 -12.11 14.33 -15.53
N SER A 104 -12.72 15.50 -15.52
CA SER A 104 -14.16 15.71 -15.70
C SER A 104 -14.43 16.84 -16.71
N PRO A 105 -15.66 17.01 -17.20
CA PRO A 105 -16.01 18.16 -18.03
C PRO A 105 -15.72 19.53 -17.35
N GLU A 106 -15.72 19.57 -16.03
CA GLU A 106 -15.47 20.78 -15.22
C GLU A 106 -13.98 21.03 -14.91
N GLY A 107 -13.10 20.11 -15.32
CA GLY A 107 -11.67 20.18 -15.14
C GLY A 107 -11.06 19.03 -14.36
N ARG A 108 -9.76 19.11 -14.16
CA ARG A 108 -8.96 18.09 -13.46
C ARG A 108 -8.97 18.29 -11.96
N VAL A 109 -9.23 17.22 -11.23
CA VAL A 109 -9.04 17.11 -9.79
C VAL A 109 -7.94 16.09 -9.53
N ILE A 110 -7.05 16.36 -8.58
CA ILE A 110 -6.06 15.39 -8.10
C ILE A 110 -6.37 15.08 -6.64
N HIS A 111 -6.56 13.78 -6.34
CA HIS A 111 -6.66 13.26 -4.98
C HIS A 111 -5.39 12.50 -4.65
N THR A 112 -4.59 12.99 -3.70
CA THR A 112 -3.24 12.44 -3.45
C THR A 112 -3.26 11.02 -2.87
N GLY A 113 -4.34 10.61 -2.21
CA GLY A 113 -4.25 9.54 -1.22
C GLY A 113 -3.25 9.94 -0.13
N ASP A 114 -2.75 8.98 0.62
CA ASP A 114 -1.66 9.20 1.56
C ASP A 114 -0.32 9.14 0.83
N PHE A 115 0.61 10.03 1.18
CA PHE A 115 1.84 10.13 0.45
C PHE A 115 3.06 10.51 1.30
N LYS A 116 4.20 10.24 0.69
CA LYS A 116 5.52 10.67 1.10
C LYS A 116 6.30 11.01 -0.17
N LEU A 117 6.98 12.15 -0.20
CA LEU A 117 7.74 12.55 -1.39
C LEU A 117 9.15 11.93 -1.36
N ASP A 118 9.22 10.60 -1.33
CA ASP A 118 10.46 9.85 -1.31
C ASP A 118 10.95 9.59 -2.75
N LYS A 119 12.11 10.11 -3.09
CA LYS A 119 12.74 9.94 -4.41
C LYS A 119 13.58 8.65 -4.52
N GLU A 120 13.84 8.00 -3.38
CA GLU A 120 14.68 6.79 -3.30
C GLU A 120 14.03 5.71 -2.40
N PRO A 121 12.78 5.31 -2.67
CA PRO A 121 12.13 4.26 -1.88
C PRO A 121 12.83 2.92 -2.14
N LEU A 122 12.95 2.07 -1.11
CA LEU A 122 13.49 0.72 -1.26
C LEU A 122 12.53 -0.24 -1.96
N VAL A 123 11.25 0.02 -1.89
CA VAL A 123 10.17 -0.79 -2.48
C VAL A 123 9.10 0.13 -3.01
N GLY A 124 8.59 -0.19 -4.18
CA GLY A 124 7.58 0.62 -4.86
C GLY A 124 8.18 1.69 -5.77
N GLU A 125 7.34 2.61 -6.20
CA GLU A 125 7.70 3.65 -7.16
C GLU A 125 8.18 4.91 -6.44
N ALA A 126 9.23 5.51 -6.99
CA ALA A 126 9.73 6.80 -6.51
C ALA A 126 8.77 7.94 -6.85
N PHE A 127 8.81 8.99 -6.06
CA PHE A 127 8.14 10.23 -6.41
C PHE A 127 8.88 10.88 -7.60
N ASP A 128 8.17 11.04 -8.71
CA ASP A 128 8.64 11.67 -9.93
C ASP A 128 8.03 13.08 -10.05
N GLU A 129 8.82 14.08 -9.70
CA GLU A 129 8.39 15.47 -9.69
C GLU A 129 8.07 15.99 -11.11
N ASP A 130 8.81 15.54 -12.11
CA ASP A 130 8.63 16.01 -13.50
C ASP A 130 7.32 15.45 -14.08
N LEU A 131 7.00 14.18 -13.80
CA LEU A 131 5.71 13.58 -14.15
C LEU A 131 4.54 14.35 -13.48
N TRP A 132 4.68 14.71 -12.21
CA TRP A 132 3.65 15.47 -11.51
C TRP A 132 3.47 16.88 -12.08
N ARG A 133 4.57 17.55 -12.48
CA ARG A 133 4.53 18.85 -13.19
C ARG A 133 3.83 18.73 -14.53
N GLU A 134 4.17 17.70 -15.31
CA GLU A 134 3.53 17.42 -16.61
C GLU A 134 2.01 17.21 -16.44
N VAL A 135 1.61 16.36 -15.52
CA VAL A 135 0.18 16.08 -15.22
C VAL A 135 -0.57 17.35 -14.81
N SER A 136 0.11 18.28 -14.16
CA SER A 136 -0.50 19.53 -13.66
C SER A 136 -0.40 20.71 -14.65
N ALA A 137 0.33 20.57 -15.75
CA ALA A 137 0.69 21.69 -16.65
C ALA A 137 -0.51 22.42 -17.23
N ASN A 138 -1.61 21.71 -17.51
CA ASN A 138 -2.84 22.31 -18.06
C ASN A 138 -3.80 22.84 -16.97
N GLY A 139 -3.33 22.94 -15.73
CA GLY A 139 -4.08 23.40 -14.59
C GLY A 139 -4.83 22.28 -13.86
N VAL A 140 -4.97 22.46 -12.55
CA VAL A 140 -5.70 21.57 -11.64
C VAL A 140 -6.78 22.40 -10.97
N ARG A 141 -8.04 21.97 -11.12
CA ARG A 141 -9.20 22.67 -10.56
C ARG A 141 -9.27 22.56 -9.05
N ALA A 142 -8.89 21.39 -8.52
CA ALA A 142 -8.83 21.16 -7.09
C ALA A 142 -7.79 20.08 -6.76
N LEU A 143 -7.14 20.25 -5.62
CA LEU A 143 -6.25 19.27 -5.00
C LEU A 143 -6.87 18.81 -3.68
N VAL A 144 -7.19 17.52 -3.57
CA VAL A 144 -7.55 16.85 -2.32
C VAL A 144 -6.30 16.20 -1.78
N CYS A 145 -5.75 16.76 -0.71
CA CYS A 145 -4.40 16.46 -0.25
C CYS A 145 -4.39 15.90 1.17
N ASP A 146 -3.62 14.81 1.38
CA ASP A 146 -3.25 14.38 2.73
C ASP A 146 -2.56 15.53 3.48
N SER A 147 -3.00 15.75 4.70
CA SER A 147 -2.49 16.82 5.57
C SER A 147 -2.01 16.31 6.93
N THR A 148 -1.80 15.02 7.08
CA THR A 148 -1.40 14.38 8.35
C THR A 148 -0.15 15.03 8.95
N ASN A 149 0.82 15.37 8.11
CA ASN A 149 2.09 15.96 8.54
C ASN A 149 2.23 17.45 8.23
N VAL A 150 1.12 18.17 8.02
CA VAL A 150 1.13 19.60 7.61
C VAL A 150 1.87 20.52 8.60
N PHE A 151 1.90 20.19 9.88
CA PHE A 151 2.63 20.93 10.91
C PHE A 151 4.08 20.48 11.13
N THR A 152 4.54 19.46 10.39
CA THR A 152 5.90 18.95 10.53
C THR A 152 6.87 19.81 9.72
N GLY A 153 7.78 20.50 10.39
CA GLY A 153 8.71 21.46 9.77
C GLY A 153 9.90 20.84 9.02
N HIS A 154 9.92 19.52 8.82
CA HIS A 154 11.00 18.83 8.10
C HIS A 154 10.45 17.75 7.18
N PRO A 155 11.11 17.45 6.04
CA PRO A 155 10.72 16.36 5.15
C PRO A 155 10.85 15.00 5.86
N GLY A 156 9.98 14.07 5.51
CA GLY A 156 10.07 12.68 5.95
C GLY A 156 11.40 12.04 5.51
N ARG A 157 11.94 11.14 6.33
CA ARG A 157 13.16 10.40 5.97
C ARG A 157 12.85 9.27 4.99
N SER A 158 13.73 9.06 4.00
CA SER A 158 13.65 7.89 3.12
C SER A 158 13.88 6.58 3.91
N GLU A 159 13.24 5.49 3.47
CA GLU A 159 13.54 4.15 4.00
C GLU A 159 14.99 3.71 3.67
N SER A 160 15.59 4.24 2.60
CA SER A 160 16.97 3.91 2.21
C SER A 160 18.00 4.20 3.29
N ILE A 161 17.78 5.22 4.12
CA ILE A 161 18.74 5.60 5.20
C ILE A 161 18.60 4.75 6.46
N VAL A 162 17.55 3.96 6.59
CA VAL A 162 17.26 3.19 7.81
C VAL A 162 18.05 1.86 7.85
N GLY A 163 18.33 1.31 6.67
CA GLY A 163 19.02 0.01 6.53
C GLY A 163 20.36 -0.10 7.28
N PRO A 164 21.28 0.84 7.11
CA PRO A 164 22.58 0.82 7.80
C PRO A 164 22.47 0.76 9.32
N GLU A 165 21.53 1.53 9.91
CA GLU A 165 21.35 1.54 11.36
C GLU A 165 20.72 0.24 11.87
N ILE A 166 19.77 -0.32 11.14
CA ILE A 166 19.21 -1.65 11.44
C ILE A 166 20.30 -2.71 11.39
N THR A 167 21.13 -2.72 10.36
CA THR A 167 22.23 -3.67 10.20
C THR A 167 23.21 -3.57 11.36
N LYS A 168 23.56 -2.36 11.79
CA LYS A 168 24.43 -2.12 12.95
C LYS A 168 23.81 -2.70 14.24
N LEU A 169 22.54 -2.46 14.50
CA LEU A 169 21.84 -2.97 15.67
C LEU A 169 21.76 -4.50 15.68
N VAL A 170 21.44 -5.10 14.52
CA VAL A 170 21.35 -6.56 14.36
C VAL A 170 22.71 -7.21 14.61
N ASN A 171 23.80 -6.66 14.05
CA ASN A 171 25.16 -7.17 14.23
C ASN A 171 25.67 -7.04 15.68
N ALA A 172 25.28 -5.98 16.39
CA ALA A 172 25.67 -5.78 17.79
C ALA A 172 24.92 -6.73 18.75
N SER A 173 23.85 -7.36 18.32
CA SER A 173 23.01 -8.21 19.16
C SER A 173 23.63 -9.60 19.29
N THR A 174 23.82 -10.12 20.50
CA THR A 174 24.38 -11.45 20.78
C THR A 174 23.32 -12.55 20.93
N GLY A 175 22.09 -12.19 21.28
CA GLY A 175 20.96 -13.09 21.47
C GLY A 175 19.89 -12.98 20.37
N MET A 176 18.66 -13.32 20.71
CA MET A 176 17.52 -13.16 19.82
C MET A 176 17.25 -11.67 19.59
N PHE A 177 17.14 -11.26 18.32
CA PHE A 177 16.72 -9.92 17.93
C PHE A 177 15.24 -9.92 17.59
N VAL A 178 14.45 -9.09 18.26
CA VAL A 178 13.03 -8.92 18.02
C VAL A 178 12.76 -7.49 17.57
N ALA A 179 12.10 -7.36 16.42
CA ALA A 179 11.71 -6.06 15.89
C ALA A 179 10.19 -6.00 15.71
N THR A 180 9.61 -4.84 15.99
CA THR A 180 8.21 -4.54 15.69
C THR A 180 8.13 -3.48 14.61
N THR A 181 7.24 -3.66 13.66
CA THR A 181 7.00 -2.73 12.56
C THR A 181 5.59 -2.89 12.05
N PHE A 182 5.10 -1.91 11.30
CA PHE A 182 3.85 -2.05 10.56
C PHE A 182 3.99 -3.15 9.51
N ALA A 183 3.02 -4.06 9.47
CA ALA A 183 2.99 -5.16 8.49
C ALA A 183 2.94 -4.67 7.05
N SER A 184 2.35 -3.51 6.83
CA SER A 184 2.22 -2.85 5.52
C SER A 184 3.51 -2.20 5.03
N ASN A 185 4.47 -1.89 5.94
CA ASN A 185 5.76 -1.33 5.52
C ASN A 185 6.68 -2.46 5.04
N VAL A 186 6.41 -2.92 3.81
CA VAL A 186 7.12 -4.01 3.15
C VAL A 186 8.63 -3.74 3.05
N ALA A 187 9.00 -2.49 2.77
CA ALA A 187 10.40 -2.06 2.72
C ALA A 187 11.12 -2.28 4.05
N ARG A 188 10.50 -1.89 5.17
CA ARG A 188 11.06 -2.07 6.51
C ARG A 188 11.18 -3.54 6.88
N VAL A 189 10.17 -4.35 6.55
CA VAL A 189 10.19 -5.81 6.79
C VAL A 189 11.32 -6.46 5.99
N LYS A 190 11.49 -6.08 4.72
CA LYS A 190 12.60 -6.56 3.86
C LYS A 190 13.96 -6.16 4.43
N THR A 191 14.14 -4.90 4.81
CA THR A 191 15.39 -4.38 5.42
C THR A 191 15.77 -5.16 6.68
N LEU A 192 14.80 -5.43 7.55
CA LEU A 192 15.02 -6.20 8.78
C LEU A 192 15.41 -7.65 8.46
N ALA A 193 14.76 -8.26 7.49
CA ALA A 193 15.04 -9.63 7.07
C ALA A 193 16.44 -9.75 6.44
N ASP A 194 16.80 -8.86 5.53
CA ASP A 194 18.11 -8.84 4.88
C ASP A 194 19.25 -8.61 5.88
N ALA A 195 19.09 -7.69 6.82
CA ALA A 195 20.06 -7.46 7.88
C ALA A 195 20.24 -8.70 8.77
N GLY A 196 19.14 -9.42 9.06
CA GLY A 196 19.19 -10.67 9.79
C GLY A 196 19.97 -11.76 9.05
N VAL A 197 19.70 -11.94 7.76
CA VAL A 197 20.43 -12.91 6.92
C VAL A 197 21.90 -12.55 6.82
N ALA A 198 22.23 -11.29 6.59
CA ALA A 198 23.60 -10.81 6.54
C ALA A 198 24.39 -11.09 7.83
N ALA A 199 23.68 -11.08 8.98
CA ALA A 199 24.24 -11.46 10.29
C ALA A 199 24.18 -12.97 10.59
N GLY A 200 23.90 -13.82 9.60
CA GLY A 200 23.82 -15.29 9.76
C GLY A 200 22.63 -15.77 10.59
N ARG A 201 21.55 -14.97 10.70
CA ARG A 201 20.38 -15.26 11.52
C ARG A 201 19.25 -15.86 10.70
N SER A 202 18.48 -16.76 11.30
CA SER A 202 17.22 -17.23 10.73
C SER A 202 16.11 -16.19 10.92
N ILE A 203 15.30 -15.99 9.89
CA ILE A 203 14.22 -15.03 9.89
C ILE A 203 12.89 -15.70 10.23
N CYS A 204 12.13 -15.11 11.15
CA CYS A 204 10.79 -15.56 11.48
C CYS A 204 9.82 -14.39 11.45
N LEU A 205 8.79 -14.46 10.61
CA LEU A 205 7.71 -13.49 10.57
C LEU A 205 6.58 -13.93 11.50
N LEU A 206 6.26 -13.07 12.47
CA LEU A 206 5.16 -13.28 13.41
C LEU A 206 3.98 -12.38 13.03
N GLY A 207 2.81 -13.01 12.79
CA GLY A 207 1.58 -12.33 12.41
C GLY A 207 1.13 -12.66 10.98
N ARG A 208 -0.18 -12.84 10.83
CA ARG A 208 -0.81 -13.17 9.53
C ARG A 208 -0.72 -12.00 8.55
N ALA A 209 -0.94 -10.79 9.02
CA ALA A 209 -0.92 -9.58 8.20
C ALA A 209 0.46 -9.40 7.52
N MET A 210 1.56 -9.52 8.28
CA MET A 210 2.91 -9.38 7.74
C MET A 210 3.21 -10.42 6.64
N ARG A 211 2.80 -11.67 6.84
CA ARG A 211 2.96 -12.72 5.82
C ARG A 211 2.15 -12.41 4.57
N ARG A 212 0.88 -12.03 4.72
CA ARG A 212 0.00 -11.65 3.60
C ARG A 212 0.61 -10.50 2.77
N MET A 213 1.18 -9.49 3.44
CA MET A 213 1.81 -8.35 2.74
C MET A 213 3.04 -8.78 1.94
N ILE A 214 3.90 -9.63 2.50
CA ILE A 214 5.07 -10.15 1.78
C ILE A 214 4.65 -11.07 0.63
N GLU A 215 3.72 -12.00 0.85
CA GLU A 215 3.19 -12.89 -0.19
C GLU A 215 2.55 -12.10 -1.34
N ALA A 216 1.74 -11.07 -1.03
CA ALA A 216 1.16 -10.18 -2.02
C ALA A 216 2.24 -9.44 -2.82
N SER A 217 3.29 -8.94 -2.15
CA SER A 217 4.40 -8.23 -2.78
C SER A 217 5.18 -9.10 -3.76
N ILE A 218 5.43 -10.36 -3.40
CA ILE A 218 6.09 -11.34 -4.30
C ILE A 218 5.16 -11.69 -5.47
N LYS A 219 3.89 -11.99 -5.18
CA LYS A 219 2.91 -12.39 -6.20
C LYS A 219 2.68 -11.31 -7.26
N THR A 220 2.77 -10.05 -6.87
CA THR A 220 2.55 -8.90 -7.77
C THR A 220 3.84 -8.33 -8.36
N GLY A 221 5.00 -8.92 -8.06
CA GLY A 221 6.30 -8.48 -8.57
C GLY A 221 6.85 -7.21 -7.91
N VAL A 222 6.21 -6.72 -6.86
CA VAL A 222 6.69 -5.56 -6.08
C VAL A 222 7.98 -5.88 -5.34
N LEU A 223 8.10 -7.12 -4.85
CA LEU A 223 9.37 -7.70 -4.39
C LEU A 223 9.82 -8.78 -5.36
N SER A 224 11.06 -8.71 -5.83
CA SER A 224 11.69 -9.75 -6.64
C SER A 224 12.10 -10.95 -5.79
N ASP A 225 12.48 -10.70 -4.54
CA ASP A 225 12.97 -11.71 -3.60
C ASP A 225 12.60 -11.37 -2.16
N PHE A 226 12.54 -12.41 -1.34
CA PHE A 226 12.47 -12.28 0.12
C PHE A 226 13.18 -13.48 0.75
N PRO A 227 13.95 -13.28 1.84
CA PRO A 227 14.65 -14.38 2.49
C PRO A 227 13.73 -15.49 2.96
N SER A 228 14.24 -16.74 2.96
CA SER A 228 13.53 -17.87 3.52
C SER A 228 13.19 -17.64 4.98
N VAL A 229 11.94 -17.92 5.36
CA VAL A 229 11.46 -17.73 6.73
C VAL A 229 11.24 -19.07 7.42
N VAL A 230 11.66 -19.18 8.68
CA VAL A 230 11.39 -20.34 9.51
C VAL A 230 10.01 -20.25 10.15
N SER A 231 9.36 -21.40 10.33
CA SER A 231 8.07 -21.47 11.01
C SER A 231 8.24 -21.14 12.52
N PRO A 232 7.32 -20.40 13.14
CA PRO A 232 7.32 -20.17 14.58
C PRO A 232 7.32 -21.48 15.41
N LYS A 233 6.78 -22.57 14.86
CA LYS A 233 6.80 -23.89 15.51
C LYS A 233 8.20 -24.49 15.57
N MET A 234 9.11 -24.14 14.66
CA MET A 234 10.49 -24.63 14.65
C MET A 234 11.35 -23.94 15.72
N GLN A 235 10.97 -22.78 16.26
CA GLN A 235 11.72 -22.10 17.32
C GLN A 235 11.81 -22.91 18.64
N ARG A 236 10.95 -23.88 18.86
CA ARG A 236 11.08 -24.80 20.00
C ARG A 236 12.34 -25.69 19.96
N ILE A 237 13.01 -25.78 18.80
CA ILE A 237 14.21 -26.60 18.60
C ILE A 237 15.47 -25.81 18.94
N PHE A 238 15.43 -24.49 18.88
CA PHE A 238 16.56 -23.61 19.25
C PHE A 238 16.43 -23.14 20.71
N ARG A 239 16.46 -24.09 21.67
CA ARG A 239 16.73 -23.71 23.06
C ARG A 239 18.12 -23.10 23.11
N VAL A 240 18.20 -21.81 23.41
CA VAL A 240 19.44 -21.18 23.85
C VAL A 240 19.97 -22.02 25.01
N LYS A 241 21.11 -22.68 24.84
CA LYS A 241 21.89 -23.16 25.96
C LYS A 241 22.41 -21.91 26.67
N THR A 242 21.82 -21.60 27.81
CA THR A 242 22.37 -20.63 28.78
C THR A 242 23.73 -21.08 29.24
#